data_2defc65066ec10c0c0e93d501c0990c3
#
_entry.id   2defc65066ec10c0c0e93d501c0990c3
#
_cell.length_a   1.000
_cell.length_b   1.000
_cell.length_c   1.000
_cell.angle_alpha   90.00
_cell.angle_beta   90.00
_cell.angle_gamma   90.00
#
_symmetry.space_group_name_H-M   'P 1'
#
loop_
_entity.id
_entity.type
_entity.pdbx_description
1 polymer ?
#
loop_
_entity_poly.entity_id
_entity_poly.type
_entity_poly.pdbx_seq_one_letter_code
_entity_poly.pdbx_strand_id
1 'polypeptide(L)'
;MNRLILIGLVLCSYNVRCQTIVSSVQEALELAHRSNPELRNAQQNRQAQEQQRRATRAPLLPQARFFTNFDYNYALPVQLVPAEFLGGQPGEFRSLRFGLPYVLASGVEVTVPVINRPARADQGITEQNLRITDNQMLVLQDEISTQTARLYHATLLTRSAISLTQKNLSAADTLTQIARDRLDKGIIEPLEYNRIRAVQLTTADVLYQNELAYVRNLNQLKLLLGLAPSDSLMLSEDLANRPAGGPVPASDLPRLERPQVTLEQSRVELSKRQLNRERLQRWPTLSAYGRFTEQAQRNAFNFLSTNQPWYQIGVAGLQFNWPIYSGGLRTSNITRARLQLKAAETALAYERNKQQTDNEDIRNTYNQAIRSLDLNRQNYELSRQNVQIALIKYRSGLFAYDQYLNVFNEALTAQNRYLNNLSNVFINQTILQIRNGQ
;
A
#
# COMPACT_ATOMS: atom_id res chain seq x y z
N MET A 1 46.78 14.17 44.93
CA MET A 1 47.30 14.23 43.55
C MET A 1 47.07 12.90 42.88
N ASN A 2 45.96 12.72 42.19
CA ASN A 2 45.78 11.59 41.27
C ASN A 2 44.96 12.09 40.08
N ARG A 3 45.62 12.27 38.94
CA ARG A 3 45.04 12.64 37.66
C ARG A 3 44.53 11.36 36.99
N LEU A 4 43.22 11.20 36.91
CA LEU A 4 42.53 10.21 36.08
C LEU A 4 42.48 10.75 34.64
N ILE A 5 43.23 10.09 33.77
CA ILE A 5 43.21 10.30 32.31
C ILE A 5 42.03 9.52 31.78
N LEU A 6 40.97 10.25 31.34
CA LEU A 6 39.82 9.70 30.62
C LEU A 6 40.20 9.55 29.14
N ILE A 7 40.54 8.32 28.72
CA ILE A 7 40.76 7.97 27.31
C ILE A 7 39.38 7.82 26.68
N GLY A 8 38.94 8.85 25.93
CA GLY A 8 37.75 8.80 25.09
C GLY A 8 37.96 7.86 23.92
N LEU A 9 37.35 6.68 23.98
CA LEU A 9 37.26 5.74 22.85
C LEU A 9 36.31 6.33 21.83
N VAL A 10 36.81 7.03 20.81
CA VAL A 10 36.05 7.42 19.62
C VAL A 10 35.75 6.15 18.81
N LEU A 11 34.60 5.54 19.01
CA LEU A 11 34.06 4.50 18.12
C LEU A 11 33.73 5.15 16.78
N CYS A 12 34.68 5.15 15.86
CA CYS A 12 34.44 5.39 14.45
C CYS A 12 33.52 4.25 13.95
N SER A 13 32.22 4.50 13.90
CA SER A 13 31.26 3.64 13.19
C SER A 13 31.61 3.70 11.70
N TYR A 14 32.48 2.79 11.26
CA TYR A 14 32.60 2.49 9.83
C TYR A 14 31.25 1.98 9.35
N ASN A 15 30.54 2.82 8.59
CA ASN A 15 29.44 2.36 7.75
C ASN A 15 30.06 1.39 6.73
N VAL A 16 30.08 0.10 7.06
CA VAL A 16 30.34 -0.98 6.11
C VAL A 16 29.19 -0.91 5.09
N ARG A 17 29.45 -0.28 3.95
CA ARG A 17 28.52 -0.31 2.82
C ARG A 17 28.42 -1.76 2.38
N CYS A 18 27.35 -2.44 2.80
CA CYS A 18 27.08 -3.80 2.37
C CYS A 18 26.68 -3.73 0.89
N GLN A 19 27.50 -4.32 0.03
CA GLN A 19 27.16 -4.49 -1.38
C GLN A 19 26.13 -5.61 -1.47
N THR A 20 24.87 -5.26 -1.83
CA THR A 20 23.82 -6.24 -2.08
C THR A 20 23.96 -6.75 -3.50
N ILE A 21 24.26 -8.04 -3.65
CA ILE A 21 24.30 -8.70 -4.96
C ILE A 21 23.01 -9.50 -5.09
N VAL A 22 22.27 -9.27 -6.15
CA VAL A 22 21.03 -9.99 -6.49
C VAL A 22 21.28 -10.82 -7.74
N SER A 23 21.15 -12.13 -7.59
CA SER A 23 21.51 -13.10 -8.63
C SER A 23 20.33 -13.52 -9.52
N SER A 24 19.10 -13.29 -9.05
CA SER A 24 17.89 -13.66 -9.79
C SER A 24 16.71 -12.77 -9.47
N VAL A 25 15.69 -12.79 -10.31
CA VAL A 25 14.44 -12.07 -10.05
C VAL A 25 13.74 -12.60 -8.80
N GLN A 26 13.83 -13.90 -8.52
CA GLN A 26 13.26 -14.52 -7.32
C GLN A 26 13.87 -13.95 -6.03
N GLU A 27 15.19 -13.84 -6.00
CA GLU A 27 15.89 -13.21 -4.87
C GLU A 27 15.49 -11.75 -4.69
N ALA A 28 15.31 -11.00 -5.79
CA ALA A 28 14.78 -9.64 -5.75
C ALA A 28 13.38 -9.58 -5.14
N LEU A 29 12.48 -10.51 -5.52
CA LEU A 29 11.13 -10.61 -4.98
C LEU A 29 11.13 -10.94 -3.49
N GLU A 30 11.93 -11.90 -3.05
CA GLU A 30 12.06 -12.24 -1.62
C GLU A 30 12.58 -11.07 -0.80
N LEU A 31 13.60 -10.37 -1.30
CA LEU A 31 14.14 -9.19 -0.64
C LEU A 31 13.10 -8.06 -0.56
N ALA A 32 12.34 -7.82 -1.63
CA ALA A 32 11.26 -6.86 -1.64
C ALA A 32 10.18 -7.20 -0.59
N HIS A 33 9.72 -8.44 -0.53
CA HIS A 33 8.73 -8.88 0.45
C HIS A 33 9.22 -8.72 1.90
N ARG A 34 10.50 -8.94 2.14
CA ARG A 34 11.10 -8.86 3.49
C ARG A 34 11.37 -7.44 3.94
N SER A 35 11.80 -6.56 3.02
CA SER A 35 12.45 -5.30 3.38
C SER A 35 11.66 -4.06 2.94
N ASN A 36 10.65 -4.20 2.06
CA ASN A 36 9.90 -3.07 1.52
C ASN A 36 9.18 -2.27 2.63
N PRO A 37 9.37 -0.94 2.69
CA PRO A 37 8.78 -0.09 3.73
C PRO A 37 7.24 -0.06 3.69
N GLU A 38 6.61 -0.16 2.51
CA GLU A 38 5.16 -0.15 2.37
C GLU A 38 4.53 -1.42 2.98
N LEU A 39 5.18 -2.59 2.80
CA LEU A 39 4.75 -3.84 3.44
C LEU A 39 4.90 -3.77 4.97
N ARG A 40 5.97 -3.15 5.46
CA ARG A 40 6.13 -2.93 6.91
C ARG A 40 5.04 -2.02 7.47
N ASN A 41 4.69 -0.94 6.75
CA ASN A 41 3.58 -0.07 7.12
C ASN A 41 2.25 -0.82 7.11
N ALA A 42 1.99 -1.65 6.09
CA ALA A 42 0.79 -2.47 6.02
C ALA A 42 0.69 -3.44 7.23
N GLN A 43 1.82 -4.02 7.65
CA GLN A 43 1.88 -4.87 8.85
C GLN A 43 1.58 -4.09 10.14
N GLN A 44 2.07 -2.85 10.28
CA GLN A 44 1.74 -1.99 11.41
C GLN A 44 0.25 -1.61 11.42
N ASN A 45 -0.32 -1.29 10.26
CA ASN A 45 -1.75 -1.03 10.10
C ASN A 45 -2.60 -2.26 10.47
N ARG A 46 -2.16 -3.46 10.09
CA ARG A 46 -2.79 -4.71 10.53
C ARG A 46 -2.79 -4.85 12.05
N GLN A 47 -1.67 -4.56 12.70
CA GLN A 47 -1.58 -4.60 14.17
C GLN A 47 -2.52 -3.57 14.81
N ALA A 48 -2.63 -2.36 14.25
CA ALA A 48 -3.56 -1.34 14.71
C ALA A 48 -5.03 -1.82 14.59
N GLN A 49 -5.40 -2.45 13.47
CA GLN A 49 -6.73 -3.03 13.29
C GLN A 49 -7.01 -4.18 14.26
N GLU A 50 -6.00 -4.97 14.62
CA GLU A 50 -6.14 -6.00 15.65
C GLU A 50 -6.45 -5.38 17.03
N GLN A 51 -5.82 -4.25 17.39
CA GLN A 51 -6.18 -3.54 18.63
C GLN A 51 -7.59 -2.93 18.54
N GLN A 52 -8.00 -2.41 17.38
CA GLN A 52 -9.37 -1.95 17.16
C GLN A 52 -10.39 -3.09 17.35
N ARG A 53 -10.08 -4.29 16.85
CA ARG A 53 -10.90 -5.49 17.05
C ARG A 53 -11.05 -5.83 18.54
N ARG A 54 -9.97 -5.70 19.32
CA ARG A 54 -10.01 -5.90 20.78
C ARG A 54 -10.84 -4.83 21.47
N ALA A 55 -10.67 -3.55 21.08
CA ALA A 55 -11.41 -2.43 21.63
C ALA A 55 -12.93 -2.53 21.40
N THR A 56 -13.36 -3.10 20.26
CA THR A 56 -14.79 -3.29 19.95
C THR A 56 -15.48 -4.32 20.87
N ARG A 57 -14.73 -5.07 21.68
CA ARG A 57 -15.30 -5.93 22.74
C ARG A 57 -15.67 -5.16 23.98
N ALA A 58 -15.07 -3.99 24.22
CA ALA A 58 -15.29 -3.21 25.44
C ALA A 58 -16.78 -2.92 25.75
N PRO A 59 -17.65 -2.55 24.77
CA PRO A 59 -19.08 -2.32 25.03
C PRO A 59 -19.86 -3.57 25.43
N LEU A 60 -19.27 -4.76 25.43
CA LEU A 60 -19.87 -6.03 25.87
C LEU A 60 -19.33 -6.50 27.23
N LEU A 61 -18.36 -5.80 27.78
CA LEU A 61 -17.75 -6.10 29.07
C LEU A 61 -18.27 -5.14 30.15
N PRO A 62 -18.20 -5.53 31.44
CA PRO A 62 -18.48 -4.62 32.53
C PRO A 62 -17.61 -3.37 32.45
N GLN A 63 -18.23 -2.20 32.62
CA GLN A 63 -17.56 -0.92 32.65
C GLN A 63 -17.73 -0.29 34.04
N ALA A 64 -16.64 0.13 34.65
CA ALA A 64 -16.63 0.84 35.93
C ALA A 64 -16.07 2.25 35.70
N ARG A 65 -16.74 3.25 36.27
CA ARG A 65 -16.28 4.63 36.27
C ARG A 65 -16.36 5.21 37.66
N PHE A 66 -15.35 5.94 38.05
CA PHE A 66 -15.39 6.86 39.16
C PHE A 66 -15.83 8.22 38.67
N PHE A 67 -16.71 8.89 39.42
CA PHE A 67 -17.15 10.24 39.10
C PHE A 67 -17.15 11.10 40.38
N THR A 68 -16.95 12.41 40.19
CA THR A 68 -17.12 13.44 41.22
C THR A 68 -17.83 14.62 40.59
N ASN A 69 -18.98 14.97 41.11
CA ASN A 69 -19.77 16.12 40.69
C ASN A 69 -19.84 17.13 41.84
N PHE A 70 -19.50 18.37 41.54
CA PHE A 70 -19.69 19.48 42.44
C PHE A 70 -20.73 20.43 41.83
N ASP A 71 -21.84 20.62 42.54
CA ASP A 71 -22.92 21.50 42.11
C ASP A 71 -23.07 22.66 43.07
N TYR A 72 -23.12 23.87 42.54
CA TYR A 72 -23.52 25.07 43.27
C TYR A 72 -24.91 25.50 42.81
N ASN A 73 -25.91 25.27 43.68
CA ASN A 73 -27.29 25.62 43.41
C ASN A 73 -27.49 27.12 43.84
N TYR A 74 -27.32 28.03 42.89
CA TYR A 74 -27.57 29.45 43.11
C TYR A 74 -29.07 29.79 43.40
N ALA A 75 -29.98 28.89 43.00
CA ALA A 75 -31.38 28.91 43.34
C ALA A 75 -31.84 27.49 43.73
N LEU A 76 -32.31 27.33 44.94
CA LEU A 76 -32.80 26.05 45.44
C LEU A 76 -34.19 25.75 44.87
N PRO A 77 -34.48 24.47 44.50
CA PRO A 77 -35.80 24.08 44.06
C PRO A 77 -36.87 24.30 45.15
N VAL A 78 -37.99 24.86 44.74
CA VAL A 78 -39.15 25.07 45.61
C VAL A 78 -40.13 23.92 45.41
N GLN A 79 -40.50 23.26 46.51
CA GLN A 79 -41.54 22.26 46.51
C GLN A 79 -42.76 22.81 47.25
N LEU A 80 -43.96 22.57 46.66
CA LEU A 80 -45.23 22.85 47.36
C LEU A 80 -45.56 21.63 48.25
N VAL A 81 -45.63 21.86 49.54
CA VAL A 81 -45.99 20.85 50.54
C VAL A 81 -47.32 21.20 51.16
N PRO A 82 -48.25 20.22 51.36
CA PRO A 82 -49.48 20.49 52.07
C PRO A 82 -49.23 21.10 53.45
N ALA A 83 -49.93 22.20 53.78
CA ALA A 83 -49.72 22.95 54.99
C ALA A 83 -50.01 22.14 56.25
N GLU A 84 -50.81 21.11 56.14
CA GLU A 84 -51.12 20.16 57.22
C GLU A 84 -49.88 19.55 57.87
N PHE A 85 -48.82 19.26 57.11
CA PHE A 85 -47.56 18.75 57.63
C PHE A 85 -46.75 19.77 58.44
N LEU A 86 -47.16 21.04 58.38
CA LEU A 86 -46.49 22.20 59.03
C LEU A 86 -47.41 22.91 60.00
N GLY A 87 -48.51 22.27 60.46
CA GLY A 87 -49.49 22.82 61.39
C GLY A 87 -50.43 23.84 60.76
N GLY A 88 -50.61 23.86 59.40
CA GLY A 88 -51.56 24.71 58.67
C GLY A 88 -52.93 24.08 58.47
N GLN A 89 -53.86 24.77 57.80
CA GLN A 89 -55.21 24.24 57.50
C GLN A 89 -55.19 23.22 56.29
N PRO A 90 -56.09 22.23 56.34
CA PRO A 90 -56.24 21.28 55.26
C PRO A 90 -56.61 22.00 53.94
N GLY A 91 -55.89 21.61 52.81
CA GLY A 91 -56.10 22.19 51.49
C GLY A 91 -55.23 23.37 51.14
N GLU A 92 -54.46 23.93 52.11
CA GLU A 92 -53.44 24.95 51.84
C GLU A 92 -52.11 24.30 51.47
N PHE A 93 -51.32 24.97 50.60
CA PHE A 93 -49.94 24.59 50.26
C PHE A 93 -48.94 25.66 50.67
N ARG A 94 -47.86 25.24 51.29
CA ARG A 94 -46.70 26.13 51.60
C ARG A 94 -45.53 25.80 50.73
N SER A 95 -44.84 26.81 50.21
CA SER A 95 -43.63 26.68 49.46
C SER A 95 -42.41 26.48 50.38
N LEU A 96 -41.73 25.34 50.24
CA LEU A 96 -40.48 25.05 50.93
C LEU A 96 -39.36 24.95 49.97
N ARG A 97 -38.19 25.49 50.30
CA ARG A 97 -36.95 25.31 49.56
C ARG A 97 -36.23 24.12 50.13
N PHE A 98 -36.03 23.08 49.27
CA PHE A 98 -35.33 21.87 49.69
C PHE A 98 -33.93 21.80 49.09
N GLY A 99 -32.97 21.31 49.88
CA GLY A 99 -31.56 21.16 49.51
C GLY A 99 -30.67 22.23 50.09
N LEU A 100 -29.40 22.16 49.82
CA LEU A 100 -28.38 23.09 50.24
C LEU A 100 -27.63 23.63 49.01
N PRO A 101 -27.05 24.86 49.11
CA PRO A 101 -26.39 25.50 48.00
C PRO A 101 -25.22 24.69 47.39
N TYR A 102 -24.45 24.02 48.22
CA TYR A 102 -23.26 23.30 47.80
C TYR A 102 -23.49 21.80 47.94
N VAL A 103 -23.34 21.07 46.83
CA VAL A 103 -23.48 19.60 46.79
C VAL A 103 -22.25 19.01 46.16
N LEU A 104 -21.61 18.09 46.87
CA LEU A 104 -20.49 17.29 46.36
C LEU A 104 -20.90 15.83 46.40
N ALA A 105 -20.89 15.18 45.22
CA ALA A 105 -21.22 13.77 45.09
C ALA A 105 -20.07 13.04 44.41
N SER A 106 -19.50 12.04 45.08
CA SER A 106 -18.44 11.21 44.55
C SER A 106 -18.87 9.73 44.60
N GLY A 107 -18.55 8.97 43.60
CA GLY A 107 -18.99 7.58 43.60
C GLY A 107 -18.42 6.72 42.48
N VAL A 108 -18.80 5.46 42.54
CA VAL A 108 -18.46 4.45 41.52
C VAL A 108 -19.75 3.95 40.91
N GLU A 109 -19.74 3.90 39.57
CA GLU A 109 -20.82 3.31 38.79
C GLU A 109 -20.27 2.14 37.95
N VAL A 110 -20.92 0.99 38.05
CA VAL A 110 -20.61 -0.19 37.25
C VAL A 110 -21.81 -0.50 36.37
N THR A 111 -21.58 -0.62 35.07
CA THR A 111 -22.59 -1.01 34.09
C THR A 111 -22.18 -2.31 33.42
N VAL A 112 -23.07 -3.29 33.39
CA VAL A 112 -22.87 -4.59 32.77
C VAL A 112 -23.89 -4.78 31.66
N PRO A 113 -23.50 -4.80 30.37
CA PRO A 113 -24.42 -5.08 29.28
C PRO A 113 -24.80 -6.57 29.29
N VAL A 114 -26.11 -6.86 29.42
CA VAL A 114 -26.65 -8.24 29.44
C VAL A 114 -27.05 -8.65 28.03
N ILE A 115 -27.77 -7.78 27.31
CA ILE A 115 -28.21 -8.00 25.93
C ILE A 115 -27.87 -6.75 25.11
N ASN A 116 -26.90 -6.89 24.19
CA ASN A 116 -26.54 -5.83 23.25
C ASN A 116 -26.18 -6.45 21.89
N ARG A 117 -27.22 -6.73 21.09
CA ARG A 117 -27.08 -7.34 19.76
C ARG A 117 -26.34 -6.45 18.76
N PRO A 118 -26.58 -5.12 18.70
CA PRO A 118 -25.80 -4.23 17.85
C PRO A 118 -24.30 -4.29 18.14
N ALA A 119 -23.90 -4.22 19.40
CA ALA A 119 -22.48 -4.27 19.79
C ALA A 119 -21.82 -5.64 19.43
N ARG A 120 -22.57 -6.74 19.49
CA ARG A 120 -22.07 -8.04 18.97
C ARG A 120 -21.91 -8.04 17.46
N ALA A 121 -22.80 -7.36 16.72
CA ALA A 121 -22.67 -7.21 15.27
C ALA A 121 -21.45 -6.33 14.92
N ASP A 122 -21.17 -5.29 15.70
CA ASP A 122 -19.99 -4.42 15.52
C ASP A 122 -18.69 -5.21 15.70
N GLN A 123 -18.64 -6.21 16.60
CA GLN A 123 -17.49 -7.13 16.67
C GLN A 123 -17.28 -7.89 15.35
N GLY A 124 -18.37 -8.44 14.78
CA GLY A 124 -18.29 -9.14 13.50
C GLY A 124 -17.86 -8.24 12.34
N ILE A 125 -18.28 -6.97 12.36
CA ILE A 125 -17.82 -5.95 11.39
C ILE A 125 -16.33 -5.70 11.53
N THR A 126 -15.83 -5.49 12.75
CA THR A 126 -14.42 -5.21 13.00
C THR A 126 -13.53 -6.42 12.69
N GLU A 127 -14.02 -7.65 12.94
CA GLU A 127 -13.34 -8.86 12.49
C GLU A 127 -13.22 -8.93 10.97
N GLN A 128 -14.28 -8.56 10.26
CA GLN A 128 -14.25 -8.51 8.79
C GLN A 128 -13.34 -7.39 8.26
N ASN A 129 -13.25 -6.25 8.93
CA ASN A 129 -12.30 -5.20 8.62
C ASN A 129 -10.85 -5.68 8.76
N LEU A 130 -10.53 -6.49 9.77
CA LEU A 130 -9.22 -7.10 9.90
C LEU A 130 -8.90 -8.02 8.70
N ARG A 131 -9.86 -8.85 8.26
CA ARG A 131 -9.70 -9.68 7.04
C ARG A 131 -9.50 -8.85 5.78
N ILE A 132 -10.19 -7.70 5.67
CA ILE A 132 -9.97 -6.75 4.58
C ILE A 132 -8.55 -6.20 4.62
N THR A 133 -8.04 -5.85 5.79
CA THR A 133 -6.65 -5.39 5.95
C THR A 133 -5.65 -6.48 5.57
N ASP A 134 -5.90 -7.74 5.94
CA ASP A 134 -5.08 -8.89 5.53
C ASP A 134 -5.08 -9.04 4.00
N ASN A 135 -6.24 -8.95 3.35
CA ASN A 135 -6.34 -9.05 1.89
C ASN A 135 -5.74 -7.83 1.17
N GLN A 136 -5.83 -6.63 1.74
CA GLN A 136 -5.14 -5.44 1.22
C GLN A 136 -3.61 -5.60 1.24
N MET A 137 -3.08 -6.25 2.27
CA MET A 137 -1.66 -6.58 2.34
C MET A 137 -1.24 -7.57 1.25
N LEU A 138 -2.08 -8.58 0.94
CA LEU A 138 -1.83 -9.49 -0.17
C LEU A 138 -1.87 -8.80 -1.53
N VAL A 139 -2.82 -7.86 -1.73
CA VAL A 139 -2.87 -7.02 -2.95
C VAL A 139 -1.60 -6.20 -3.08
N LEU A 140 -1.14 -5.55 -2.01
CA LEU A 140 0.10 -4.78 -2.01
C LEU A 140 1.33 -5.66 -2.31
N GLN A 141 1.37 -6.90 -1.79
CA GLN A 141 2.43 -7.85 -2.12
C GLN A 141 2.44 -8.20 -3.62
N ASP A 142 1.28 -8.45 -4.22
CA ASP A 142 1.15 -8.73 -5.66
C ASP A 142 1.62 -7.54 -6.52
N GLU A 143 1.25 -6.31 -6.12
CA GLU A 143 1.67 -5.08 -6.78
C GLU A 143 3.20 -4.86 -6.70
N ILE A 144 3.78 -4.99 -5.51
CA ILE A 144 5.23 -4.87 -5.29
C ILE A 144 5.98 -5.95 -6.07
N SER A 145 5.48 -7.18 -6.08
CA SER A 145 6.09 -8.27 -6.86
C SER A 145 6.11 -7.95 -8.35
N THR A 146 4.96 -7.49 -8.89
CA THR A 146 4.84 -7.12 -10.30
C THR A 146 5.75 -5.94 -10.66
N GLN A 147 5.83 -4.91 -9.80
CA GLN A 147 6.71 -3.76 -10.01
C GLN A 147 8.20 -4.15 -9.92
N THR A 148 8.56 -4.98 -8.94
CA THR A 148 9.93 -5.49 -8.78
C THR A 148 10.36 -6.28 -10.01
N ALA A 149 9.52 -7.18 -10.51
CA ALA A 149 9.80 -7.94 -11.73
C ALA A 149 10.04 -7.03 -12.95
N ARG A 150 9.17 -6.02 -13.14
CA ARG A 150 9.30 -5.05 -14.23
C ARG A 150 10.60 -4.25 -14.14
N LEU A 151 10.91 -3.69 -12.97
CA LEU A 151 12.11 -2.88 -12.78
C LEU A 151 13.39 -3.71 -12.82
N TYR A 152 13.38 -4.94 -12.32
CA TYR A 152 14.49 -5.87 -12.43
C TYR A 152 14.87 -6.11 -13.90
N HIS A 153 13.89 -6.51 -14.71
CA HIS A 153 14.14 -6.77 -16.14
C HIS A 153 14.44 -5.49 -16.93
N ALA A 154 13.81 -4.34 -16.59
CA ALA A 154 14.13 -3.06 -17.20
C ALA A 154 15.59 -2.62 -16.87
N THR A 155 16.08 -2.90 -15.67
CA THR A 155 17.46 -2.63 -15.29
C THR A 155 18.45 -3.49 -16.07
N LEU A 156 18.15 -4.79 -16.24
CA LEU A 156 18.96 -5.68 -17.09
C LEU A 156 18.94 -5.24 -18.55
N LEU A 157 17.78 -4.83 -19.07
CA LEU A 157 17.64 -4.30 -20.43
C LEU A 157 18.52 -3.08 -20.66
N THR A 158 18.45 -2.07 -19.77
CA THR A 158 19.25 -0.84 -19.92
C THR A 158 20.76 -1.12 -19.79
N ARG A 159 21.16 -2.07 -18.92
CA ARG A 159 22.57 -2.51 -18.86
C ARG A 159 23.04 -3.13 -20.18
N SER A 160 22.20 -3.99 -20.79
CA SER A 160 22.51 -4.59 -22.11
C SER A 160 22.54 -3.53 -23.21
N ALA A 161 21.62 -2.55 -23.16
CA ALA A 161 21.60 -1.42 -24.09
C ALA A 161 22.88 -0.56 -24.00
N ILE A 162 23.39 -0.27 -22.78
CA ILE A 162 24.66 0.44 -22.58
C ILE A 162 25.80 -0.31 -23.26
N SER A 163 25.96 -1.62 -23.00
CA SER A 163 27.02 -2.44 -23.60
C SER A 163 26.98 -2.43 -25.13
N LEU A 164 25.79 -2.52 -25.72
CA LEU A 164 25.63 -2.53 -27.16
C LEU A 164 25.84 -1.12 -27.76
N THR A 165 25.32 -0.06 -27.13
CA THR A 165 25.52 1.33 -27.58
C THR A 165 27.00 1.73 -27.50
N GLN A 166 27.75 1.23 -26.53
CA GLN A 166 29.19 1.44 -26.42
C GLN A 166 29.97 0.82 -27.58
N LYS A 167 29.55 -0.38 -28.04
CA LYS A 167 30.11 -1.01 -29.25
C LYS A 167 29.76 -0.20 -30.51
N ASN A 168 28.51 0.29 -30.59
CA ASN A 168 28.08 1.13 -31.70
C ASN A 168 28.83 2.45 -31.75
N LEU A 169 29.11 3.08 -30.59
CA LEU A 169 29.90 4.30 -30.48
C LEU A 169 31.34 4.06 -30.93
N SER A 170 31.96 2.96 -30.51
CA SER A 170 33.33 2.60 -30.97
C SER A 170 33.39 2.39 -32.49
N ALA A 171 32.35 1.83 -33.11
CA ALA A 171 32.23 1.71 -34.56
C ALA A 171 32.06 3.08 -35.25
N ALA A 172 31.23 3.97 -34.68
CA ALA A 172 31.07 5.33 -35.17
C ALA A 172 32.34 6.18 -35.02
N ASP A 173 33.11 6.01 -33.93
CA ASP A 173 34.42 6.63 -33.74
C ASP A 173 35.41 6.22 -34.84
N THR A 174 35.49 4.90 -35.11
CA THR A 174 36.32 4.36 -36.18
C THR A 174 35.94 4.92 -37.55
N LEU A 175 34.63 5.01 -37.81
CA LEU A 175 34.13 5.58 -39.08
C LEU A 175 34.47 7.08 -39.22
N THR A 176 34.31 7.84 -38.13
CA THR A 176 34.64 9.28 -38.09
C THR A 176 36.13 9.50 -38.34
N GLN A 177 37.01 8.66 -37.79
CA GLN A 177 38.45 8.74 -38.08
C GLN A 177 38.76 8.47 -39.54
N ILE A 178 38.17 7.42 -40.16
CA ILE A 178 38.32 7.12 -41.59
C ILE A 178 37.83 8.30 -42.46
N ALA A 179 36.70 8.87 -42.07
CA ALA A 179 36.14 10.03 -42.79
C ALA A 179 37.04 11.27 -42.66
N ARG A 180 37.66 11.49 -41.50
CA ARG A 180 38.62 12.58 -41.30
C ARG A 180 39.85 12.44 -42.21
N ASP A 181 40.43 11.24 -42.24
CA ASP A 181 41.60 10.94 -43.07
C ASP A 181 41.29 11.12 -44.58
N ARG A 182 40.05 10.81 -45.00
CA ARG A 182 39.60 11.01 -46.38
C ARG A 182 39.33 12.47 -46.72
N LEU A 183 38.77 13.23 -45.78
CA LEU A 183 38.55 14.67 -45.94
C LEU A 183 39.91 15.39 -46.09
N ASP A 184 40.88 15.07 -45.23
CA ASP A 184 42.23 15.66 -45.26
C ASP A 184 42.97 15.35 -46.57
N LYS A 185 42.62 14.23 -47.24
CA LYS A 185 43.12 13.83 -48.58
C LYS A 185 42.26 14.37 -49.74
N GLY A 186 41.20 15.12 -49.48
CA GLY A 186 40.29 15.64 -50.48
C GLY A 186 39.43 14.57 -51.20
N ILE A 187 39.26 13.37 -50.59
CA ILE A 187 38.50 12.24 -51.19
C ILE A 187 37.01 12.39 -50.94
N ILE A 188 36.60 13.04 -49.82
CA ILE A 188 35.21 13.29 -49.45
C ILE A 188 34.99 14.78 -49.20
N GLU A 189 33.70 15.22 -49.31
CA GLU A 189 33.33 16.60 -49.05
C GLU A 189 33.11 16.86 -47.53
N PRO A 190 33.24 18.12 -47.08
CA PRO A 190 32.94 18.50 -45.71
C PRO A 190 31.52 18.09 -45.24
N LEU A 191 30.55 18.10 -46.14
CA LEU A 191 29.18 17.69 -45.85
C LEU A 191 29.10 16.22 -45.42
N GLU A 192 29.81 15.31 -46.09
CA GLU A 192 29.84 13.89 -45.78
C GLU A 192 30.50 13.67 -44.39
N TYR A 193 31.66 14.31 -44.15
CA TYR A 193 32.31 14.26 -42.85
C TYR A 193 31.39 14.75 -41.69
N ASN A 194 30.71 15.91 -41.91
CA ASN A 194 29.80 16.47 -40.90
C ASN A 194 28.64 15.54 -40.60
N ARG A 195 28.07 14.83 -41.59
CA ARG A 195 27.02 13.83 -41.38
C ARG A 195 27.53 12.61 -40.55
N ILE A 196 28.72 12.12 -40.85
CA ILE A 196 29.34 11.04 -40.07
C ILE A 196 29.57 11.47 -38.64
N ARG A 197 30.10 12.67 -38.42
CA ARG A 197 30.32 13.27 -37.13
C ARG A 197 29.02 13.43 -36.32
N ALA A 198 27.95 13.82 -36.98
CA ALA A 198 26.63 13.96 -36.35
C ALA A 198 26.10 12.62 -35.85
N VAL A 199 26.30 11.50 -36.58
CA VAL A 199 25.93 10.16 -36.14
C VAL A 199 26.72 9.74 -34.92
N GLN A 200 28.03 10.02 -34.88
CA GLN A 200 28.88 9.75 -33.71
C GLN A 200 28.34 10.50 -32.46
N LEU A 201 28.05 11.81 -32.58
CA LEU A 201 27.53 12.62 -31.48
C LEU A 201 26.17 12.13 -31.01
N THR A 202 25.27 11.76 -31.94
CA THR A 202 23.96 11.19 -31.58
C THR A 202 24.11 9.86 -30.87
N THR A 203 25.05 9.00 -31.31
CA THR A 203 25.29 7.70 -30.65
C THR A 203 25.87 7.89 -29.24
N ALA A 204 26.75 8.89 -29.04
CA ALA A 204 27.25 9.26 -27.72
C ALA A 204 26.12 9.77 -26.80
N ASP A 205 25.22 10.61 -27.32
CA ASP A 205 24.05 11.08 -26.56
C ASP A 205 23.14 9.94 -26.14
N VAL A 206 22.86 8.99 -27.02
CA VAL A 206 22.07 7.76 -26.71
C VAL A 206 22.77 6.95 -25.62
N LEU A 207 24.09 6.88 -25.60
CA LEU A 207 24.82 6.20 -24.51
C LEU A 207 24.55 6.87 -23.16
N TYR A 208 24.70 8.19 -23.06
CA TYR A 208 24.41 8.95 -21.83
C TYR A 208 22.96 8.79 -21.38
N GLN A 209 21.99 8.78 -22.31
CA GLN A 209 20.58 8.53 -21.99
C GLN A 209 20.37 7.12 -21.41
N ASN A 210 21.01 6.10 -21.96
CA ASN A 210 20.95 4.73 -21.45
C ASN A 210 21.58 4.61 -20.06
N GLU A 211 22.73 5.27 -19.82
CA GLU A 211 23.39 5.30 -18.49
C GLU A 211 22.49 5.96 -17.44
N LEU A 212 21.86 7.09 -17.80
CA LEU A 212 20.89 7.76 -16.92
C LEU A 212 19.68 6.87 -16.63
N ALA A 213 19.14 6.19 -17.64
CA ALA A 213 18.02 5.27 -17.49
C ALA A 213 18.39 4.09 -16.59
N TYR A 214 19.59 3.54 -16.71
CA TYR A 214 20.09 2.48 -15.83
C TYR A 214 20.15 2.94 -14.36
N VAL A 215 20.75 4.08 -14.09
CA VAL A 215 20.84 4.63 -12.72
C VAL A 215 19.44 4.88 -12.15
N ARG A 216 18.52 5.41 -12.95
CA ARG A 216 17.13 5.65 -12.53
C ARG A 216 16.41 4.34 -12.20
N ASN A 217 16.47 3.35 -13.08
CA ASN A 217 15.85 2.04 -12.83
C ASN A 217 16.45 1.36 -11.60
N LEU A 218 17.78 1.43 -11.42
CA LEU A 218 18.46 0.87 -10.26
C LEU A 218 18.04 1.54 -8.95
N ASN A 219 17.88 2.87 -8.95
CA ASN A 219 17.43 3.61 -7.77
C ASN A 219 15.97 3.29 -7.43
N GLN A 220 15.09 3.15 -8.43
CA GLN A 220 13.71 2.72 -8.21
C GLN A 220 13.65 1.27 -7.69
N LEU A 221 14.50 0.39 -8.22
CA LEU A 221 14.59 -0.99 -7.72
C LEU A 221 15.08 -1.01 -6.27
N LYS A 222 16.13 -0.23 -5.91
CA LYS A 222 16.59 -0.10 -4.52
C LYS A 222 15.45 0.31 -3.58
N LEU A 223 14.61 1.27 -3.99
CA LEU A 223 13.47 1.72 -3.20
C LEU A 223 12.49 0.57 -2.94
N LEU A 224 12.13 -0.21 -3.97
CA LEU A 224 11.25 -1.38 -3.80
C LEU A 224 11.87 -2.46 -2.92
N LEU A 225 13.19 -2.66 -3.01
CA LEU A 225 13.92 -3.62 -2.19
C LEU A 225 14.15 -3.13 -0.75
N GLY A 226 13.71 -1.90 -0.41
CA GLY A 226 13.91 -1.31 0.91
C GLY A 226 15.36 -0.96 1.23
N LEU A 227 16.19 -0.75 0.20
CA LEU A 227 17.58 -0.33 0.31
C LEU A 227 17.68 1.20 0.32
N ALA A 228 18.69 1.73 1.01
CA ALA A 228 18.96 3.16 0.98
C ALA A 228 19.54 3.59 -0.40
N PRO A 229 19.32 4.83 -0.86
CA PRO A 229 19.91 5.32 -2.10
C PRO A 229 21.45 5.20 -2.15
N SER A 230 22.10 5.29 -0.99
CA SER A 230 23.57 5.16 -0.82
C SER A 230 24.08 3.72 -0.92
N ASP A 231 23.20 2.71 -0.78
CA ASP A 231 23.61 1.31 -0.80
C ASP A 231 24.01 0.90 -2.22
N SER A 232 24.99 -0.01 -2.31
CA SER A 232 25.40 -0.58 -3.58
C SER A 232 24.53 -1.78 -3.93
N LEU A 233 23.86 -1.73 -5.08
CA LEU A 233 23.09 -2.85 -5.63
C LEU A 233 23.70 -3.29 -6.95
N MET A 234 24.02 -4.58 -7.07
CA MET A 234 24.53 -5.19 -8.29
C MET A 234 23.63 -6.36 -8.70
N LEU A 235 23.20 -6.37 -9.96
CA LEU A 235 22.50 -7.51 -10.56
C LEU A 235 23.53 -8.37 -11.29
N SER A 236 23.66 -9.65 -10.93
CA SER A 236 24.66 -10.55 -11.56
C SER A 236 24.12 -11.22 -12.83
N GLU A 237 22.80 -11.32 -12.99
CA GLU A 237 22.15 -11.96 -14.15
C GLU A 237 22.39 -11.17 -15.45
N ASP A 238 22.60 -11.87 -16.56
CA ASP A 238 22.66 -11.26 -17.90
C ASP A 238 21.42 -11.65 -18.71
N LEU A 239 20.75 -10.64 -19.25
CA LEU A 239 19.53 -10.82 -20.03
C LEU A 239 19.74 -11.70 -21.28
N ALA A 240 20.90 -11.58 -21.95
CA ALA A 240 21.20 -12.27 -23.20
C ALA A 240 21.43 -13.77 -23.02
N ASN A 241 21.85 -14.23 -21.84
CA ASN A 241 22.22 -15.61 -21.57
C ASN A 241 21.07 -16.46 -20.96
N ARG A 242 19.93 -15.82 -20.68
CA ARG A 242 18.78 -16.50 -20.08
C ARG A 242 17.94 -17.22 -21.14
N PRO A 243 17.64 -18.52 -20.96
CA PRO A 243 16.73 -19.23 -21.87
C PRO A 243 15.31 -18.70 -21.71
N ALA A 244 14.66 -18.36 -22.82
CA ALA A 244 13.23 -18.05 -22.82
C ALA A 244 12.42 -19.34 -22.70
N GLY A 245 11.31 -19.28 -21.91
CA GLY A 245 10.36 -20.39 -21.83
C GLY A 245 9.62 -20.62 -23.15
N GLY A 246 8.87 -21.71 -23.24
CA GLY A 246 7.97 -21.98 -24.37
C GLY A 246 6.63 -21.21 -24.25
N PRO A 247 5.79 -21.27 -25.32
CA PRO A 247 4.45 -20.70 -25.30
C PRO A 247 3.58 -21.33 -24.19
N VAL A 248 2.76 -20.52 -23.52
CA VAL A 248 1.82 -20.97 -22.49
C VAL A 248 0.47 -21.30 -23.12
N PRO A 249 -0.01 -22.56 -23.05
CA PRO A 249 -1.31 -22.95 -23.57
C PRO A 249 -2.46 -22.35 -22.73
N ALA A 250 -3.68 -22.36 -23.29
CA ALA A 250 -4.86 -21.82 -22.61
C ALA A 250 -5.22 -22.61 -21.33
N SER A 251 -4.88 -23.91 -21.27
CA SER A 251 -5.09 -24.78 -20.11
C SER A 251 -4.28 -24.37 -18.88
N ASP A 252 -3.17 -23.63 -19.08
CA ASP A 252 -2.20 -23.28 -18.05
C ASP A 252 -2.38 -21.82 -17.58
N LEU A 253 -3.57 -21.25 -17.80
CA LEU A 253 -3.92 -19.94 -17.22
C LEU A 253 -3.92 -20.04 -15.70
N PRO A 254 -3.52 -18.96 -15.01
CA PRO A 254 -3.58 -18.89 -13.56
C PRO A 254 -4.98 -19.22 -13.04
N ARG A 255 -5.11 -20.30 -12.28
CA ARG A 255 -6.38 -20.73 -11.68
C ARG A 255 -6.66 -20.08 -10.34
N LEU A 256 -5.64 -19.50 -9.71
CA LEU A 256 -5.76 -18.82 -8.43
C LEU A 256 -6.54 -17.50 -8.58
N GLU A 257 -7.54 -17.31 -7.72
CA GLU A 257 -8.17 -15.99 -7.62
C GLU A 257 -7.12 -14.97 -7.15
N ARG A 258 -7.02 -13.85 -7.87
CA ARG A 258 -6.10 -12.77 -7.50
C ARG A 258 -6.50 -12.18 -6.14
N PRO A 259 -5.51 -11.71 -5.36
CA PRO A 259 -5.78 -11.05 -4.07
C PRO A 259 -6.83 -9.93 -4.16
N GLN A 260 -6.90 -9.22 -5.28
CA GLN A 260 -7.90 -8.18 -5.52
C GLN A 260 -9.33 -8.72 -5.51
N VAL A 261 -9.59 -9.89 -6.12
CA VAL A 261 -10.93 -10.53 -6.10
C VAL A 261 -11.28 -10.97 -4.68
N THR A 262 -10.34 -11.56 -3.96
CA THR A 262 -10.52 -11.96 -2.55
C THR A 262 -10.79 -10.75 -1.65
N LEU A 263 -10.16 -9.60 -1.94
CA LEU A 263 -10.44 -8.33 -1.26
C LEU A 263 -11.88 -7.87 -1.52
N GLU A 264 -12.35 -7.89 -2.77
CA GLU A 264 -13.73 -7.51 -3.10
C GLU A 264 -14.77 -8.48 -2.51
N GLN A 265 -14.48 -9.79 -2.44
CA GLN A 265 -15.32 -10.75 -1.71
C GLN A 265 -15.43 -10.38 -0.23
N SER A 266 -14.32 -9.97 0.39
CA SER A 266 -14.31 -9.52 1.79
C SER A 266 -15.11 -8.23 2.01
N ARG A 267 -15.14 -7.33 1.03
CA ARG A 267 -15.97 -6.11 1.05
C ARG A 267 -17.46 -6.43 0.93
N VAL A 268 -17.84 -7.40 0.11
CA VAL A 268 -19.23 -7.90 0.04
C VAL A 268 -19.64 -8.47 1.40
N GLU A 269 -18.79 -9.28 2.03
CA GLU A 269 -19.09 -9.85 3.34
C GLU A 269 -19.20 -8.77 4.43
N LEU A 270 -18.37 -7.74 4.38
CA LEU A 270 -18.48 -6.57 5.25
C LEU A 270 -19.85 -5.89 5.09
N SER A 271 -20.27 -5.64 3.85
CA SER A 271 -21.56 -5.00 3.55
C SER A 271 -22.75 -5.82 4.03
N LYS A 272 -22.67 -7.18 3.96
CA LYS A 272 -23.67 -8.09 4.55
C LYS A 272 -23.76 -7.94 6.07
N ARG A 273 -22.58 -7.89 6.74
CA ARG A 273 -22.51 -7.72 8.21
C ARG A 273 -23.04 -6.35 8.63
N GLN A 274 -22.75 -5.29 7.86
CA GLN A 274 -23.27 -3.94 8.11
C GLN A 274 -24.80 -3.90 7.95
N LEU A 275 -25.36 -4.51 6.90
CA LEU A 275 -26.80 -4.64 6.72
C LEU A 275 -27.46 -5.41 7.89
N ASN A 276 -26.85 -6.49 8.33
CA ASN A 276 -27.32 -7.24 9.50
C ASN A 276 -27.28 -6.39 10.78
N ARG A 277 -26.22 -5.62 10.98
CA ARG A 277 -26.10 -4.69 12.12
C ARG A 277 -27.24 -3.67 12.14
N GLU A 278 -27.58 -3.05 11.00
CA GLU A 278 -28.69 -2.11 10.90
C GLU A 278 -30.05 -2.78 11.21
N ARG A 279 -30.22 -4.04 10.83
CA ARG A 279 -31.42 -4.81 11.20
C ARG A 279 -31.49 -5.10 12.70
N LEU A 280 -30.34 -5.40 13.32
CA LEU A 280 -30.25 -5.71 14.75
C LEU A 280 -30.49 -4.49 15.65
N GLN A 281 -30.37 -3.26 15.15
CA GLN A 281 -30.73 -2.04 15.89
C GLN A 281 -32.22 -1.93 16.24
N ARG A 282 -33.07 -2.80 15.67
CA ARG A 282 -34.49 -2.90 16.05
C ARG A 282 -34.73 -3.63 17.35
N TRP A 283 -33.71 -4.38 17.83
CA TRP A 283 -33.82 -5.18 19.03
C TRP A 283 -33.55 -4.35 20.28
N PRO A 284 -34.22 -4.68 21.40
CA PRO A 284 -33.95 -4.00 22.67
C PRO A 284 -32.54 -4.31 23.18
N THR A 285 -32.05 -3.42 24.02
CA THR A 285 -30.83 -3.58 24.81
C THR A 285 -31.21 -3.69 26.29
N LEU A 286 -30.51 -4.53 27.03
CA LEU A 286 -30.65 -4.72 28.47
C LEU A 286 -29.29 -4.58 29.13
N SER A 287 -29.19 -3.73 30.13
CA SER A 287 -27.99 -3.55 30.97
C SER A 287 -28.37 -3.65 32.44
N ALA A 288 -27.50 -4.26 33.24
CA ALA A 288 -27.55 -4.15 34.69
C ALA A 288 -26.60 -3.02 35.10
N TYR A 289 -26.97 -2.26 36.11
CA TYR A 289 -26.11 -1.21 36.66
C TYR A 289 -26.15 -1.20 38.18
N GLY A 290 -25.02 -0.82 38.78
CA GLY A 290 -24.89 -0.53 40.20
C GLY A 290 -24.15 0.77 40.39
N ARG A 291 -24.68 1.63 41.25
CA ARG A 291 -24.06 2.91 41.60
C ARG A 291 -23.95 3.02 43.11
N PHE A 292 -22.78 3.32 43.60
CA PHE A 292 -22.54 3.71 44.97
C PHE A 292 -22.02 5.14 44.99
N THR A 293 -22.69 6.03 45.75
CA THR A 293 -22.37 7.45 45.79
C THR A 293 -22.28 7.90 47.26
N GLU A 294 -21.24 8.63 47.61
CA GLU A 294 -21.16 9.43 48.83
C GLU A 294 -21.45 10.87 48.50
N GLN A 295 -22.42 11.45 49.14
CA GLN A 295 -22.87 12.80 48.91
C GLN A 295 -22.78 13.65 50.17
N ALA A 296 -22.17 14.82 50.06
CA ALA A 296 -22.19 15.86 51.08
C ALA A 296 -22.97 17.06 50.57
N GLN A 297 -23.90 17.58 51.41
CA GLN A 297 -24.64 18.80 51.16
C GLN A 297 -24.26 19.83 52.22
N ARG A 298 -24.00 21.10 51.82
CA ARG A 298 -23.43 22.14 52.68
C ARG A 298 -24.07 23.50 52.42
N ASN A 299 -24.12 24.35 53.47
CA ASN A 299 -24.48 25.75 53.35
C ASN A 299 -23.30 26.63 52.93
N ALA A 300 -22.07 26.19 53.17
CA ALA A 300 -20.83 26.85 52.80
C ALA A 300 -19.86 25.84 52.17
N PHE A 301 -18.87 26.30 51.42
CA PHE A 301 -17.85 25.49 50.80
C PHE A 301 -16.82 25.00 51.85
N ASN A 302 -17.15 23.92 52.57
CA ASN A 302 -16.34 23.36 53.65
C ASN A 302 -16.28 21.81 53.64
N PHE A 303 -16.15 21.21 52.46
CA PHE A 303 -16.18 19.75 52.25
C PHE A 303 -15.01 19.02 52.93
N LEU A 304 -13.93 19.70 53.29
CA LEU A 304 -12.78 19.13 54.01
C LEU A 304 -13.00 19.03 55.53
N SER A 305 -14.12 19.57 56.06
CA SER A 305 -14.44 19.48 57.46
C SER A 305 -14.91 18.08 57.84
N THR A 306 -14.23 17.45 58.79
CA THR A 306 -14.53 16.08 59.27
C THR A 306 -15.78 16.00 60.17
N ASN A 307 -16.27 17.16 60.68
CA ASN A 307 -17.39 17.21 61.61
C ASN A 307 -18.77 17.23 60.95
N GLN A 308 -18.85 17.09 59.64
CA GLN A 308 -20.13 17.13 58.92
C GLN A 308 -20.37 15.80 58.16
N PRO A 309 -21.62 15.30 58.16
CA PRO A 309 -21.91 13.98 57.65
C PRO A 309 -21.81 13.90 56.14
N TRP A 310 -21.38 12.72 55.64
CA TRP A 310 -21.54 12.28 54.30
C TRP A 310 -22.67 11.24 54.26
N TYR A 311 -23.46 11.27 53.20
CA TYR A 311 -24.61 10.36 53.03
C TYR A 311 -24.31 9.39 51.93
N GLN A 312 -24.51 8.11 52.22
CA GLN A 312 -24.31 7.02 51.29
C GLN A 312 -25.60 6.71 50.54
N ILE A 313 -25.50 6.58 49.22
CA ILE A 313 -26.60 6.22 48.33
C ILE A 313 -26.16 5.03 47.50
N GLY A 314 -26.83 3.89 47.64
CA GLY A 314 -26.61 2.69 46.82
C GLY A 314 -27.83 2.43 45.95
N VAL A 315 -27.61 2.24 44.66
CA VAL A 315 -28.64 1.90 43.68
C VAL A 315 -28.17 0.74 42.84
N ALA A 316 -28.99 -0.29 42.67
CA ALA A 316 -28.81 -1.37 41.73
C ALA A 316 -30.08 -1.55 40.90
N GLY A 317 -29.93 -1.78 39.60
CA GLY A 317 -31.10 -1.88 38.73
C GLY A 317 -30.82 -2.50 37.38
N LEU A 318 -31.89 -2.72 36.63
CA LEU A 318 -31.86 -3.13 35.24
C LEU A 318 -32.40 -2.00 34.37
N GLN A 319 -31.68 -1.72 33.28
CA GLN A 319 -32.08 -0.72 32.29
C GLN A 319 -32.43 -1.45 30.99
N PHE A 320 -33.72 -1.42 30.61
CA PHE A 320 -34.25 -1.94 29.37
C PHE A 320 -34.53 -0.78 28.42
N ASN A 321 -33.93 -0.79 27.24
CA ASN A 321 -34.16 0.24 26.23
C ASN A 321 -34.59 -0.42 24.92
N TRP A 322 -35.81 -0.15 24.50
CA TRP A 322 -36.39 -0.63 23.23
C TRP A 322 -36.82 0.55 22.37
N PRO A 323 -36.11 0.81 21.30
CA PRO A 323 -36.49 1.88 20.39
C PRO A 323 -37.65 1.43 19.49
N ILE A 324 -38.90 1.82 19.78
CA ILE A 324 -40.12 1.41 19.07
C ILE A 324 -40.23 2.17 17.75
N TYR A 325 -40.09 3.50 17.75
CA TYR A 325 -40.24 4.36 16.58
C TYR A 325 -39.08 5.32 16.47
N SER A 326 -38.59 5.56 15.25
CA SER A 326 -37.39 6.40 14.97
C SER A 326 -37.61 7.35 13.79
N GLY A 327 -38.84 7.76 13.50
CA GLY A 327 -39.14 8.73 12.44
C GLY A 327 -38.65 8.28 11.03
N GLY A 328 -38.65 6.97 10.73
CA GLY A 328 -38.15 6.45 9.44
C GLY A 328 -36.63 6.25 9.32
N LEU A 329 -35.83 6.76 10.26
CA LEU A 329 -34.37 6.69 10.21
C LEU A 329 -33.83 5.27 9.99
N ARG A 330 -34.37 4.28 10.71
CA ARG A 330 -33.93 2.87 10.58
C ARG A 330 -34.27 2.27 9.24
N THR A 331 -35.42 2.55 8.70
CA THR A 331 -35.84 2.06 7.37
C THR A 331 -34.88 2.62 6.31
N SER A 332 -34.59 3.90 6.39
CA SER A 332 -33.63 4.56 5.49
C SER A 332 -32.22 3.98 5.62
N ASN A 333 -31.72 3.73 6.85
CA ASN A 333 -30.43 3.11 7.07
C ASN A 333 -30.35 1.68 6.53
N ILE A 334 -31.39 0.86 6.71
CA ILE A 334 -31.45 -0.49 6.16
C ILE A 334 -31.45 -0.45 4.63
N THR A 335 -32.22 0.47 4.03
CA THR A 335 -32.28 0.64 2.57
C THR A 335 -30.92 1.08 2.04
N ARG A 336 -30.27 2.04 2.68
CA ARG A 336 -28.92 2.47 2.35
C ARG A 336 -27.91 1.31 2.40
N ALA A 337 -27.92 0.53 3.49
CA ALA A 337 -27.03 -0.62 3.64
C ALA A 337 -27.29 -1.71 2.60
N ARG A 338 -28.55 -1.91 2.18
CA ARG A 338 -28.91 -2.84 1.09
C ARG A 338 -28.37 -2.36 -0.26
N LEU A 339 -28.47 -1.07 -0.55
CA LEU A 339 -27.89 -0.49 -1.77
C LEU A 339 -26.38 -0.58 -1.79
N GLN A 340 -25.71 -0.36 -0.64
CA GLN A 340 -24.27 -0.54 -0.50
C GLN A 340 -23.83 -1.99 -0.73
N LEU A 341 -24.60 -2.96 -0.22
CA LEU A 341 -24.34 -4.38 -0.51
C LEU A 341 -24.45 -4.67 -2.02
N LYS A 342 -25.51 -4.19 -2.68
CA LYS A 342 -25.67 -4.38 -4.13
C LYS A 342 -24.52 -3.74 -4.92
N ALA A 343 -24.07 -2.56 -4.51
CA ALA A 343 -22.91 -1.92 -5.13
C ALA A 343 -21.62 -2.76 -4.97
N ALA A 344 -21.37 -3.32 -3.78
CA ALA A 344 -20.24 -4.20 -3.53
C ALA A 344 -20.31 -5.50 -4.36
N GLU A 345 -21.49 -6.11 -4.51
CA GLU A 345 -21.70 -7.28 -5.37
C GLU A 345 -21.40 -6.97 -6.84
N THR A 346 -21.81 -5.79 -7.32
CA THR A 346 -21.48 -5.33 -8.68
C THR A 346 -19.97 -5.11 -8.87
N ALA A 347 -19.29 -4.53 -7.89
CA ALA A 347 -17.85 -4.34 -7.90
C ALA A 347 -17.10 -5.69 -7.95
N LEU A 348 -17.54 -6.68 -7.18
CA LEU A 348 -16.96 -8.03 -7.22
C LEU A 348 -17.15 -8.69 -8.61
N ALA A 349 -18.34 -8.58 -9.19
CA ALA A 349 -18.60 -9.13 -10.53
C ALA A 349 -17.69 -8.47 -11.60
N TYR A 350 -17.52 -7.16 -11.52
CA TYR A 350 -16.60 -6.41 -12.40
C TYR A 350 -15.14 -6.88 -12.24
N GLU A 351 -14.65 -7.02 -10.99
CA GLU A 351 -13.27 -7.42 -10.75
C GLU A 351 -12.98 -8.85 -11.20
N ARG A 352 -13.95 -9.77 -11.10
CA ARG A 352 -13.82 -11.13 -11.67
C ARG A 352 -13.68 -11.12 -13.18
N ASN A 353 -14.52 -10.35 -13.88
CA ASN A 353 -14.43 -10.22 -15.33
C ASN A 353 -13.09 -9.57 -15.74
N LYS A 354 -12.66 -8.54 -15.03
CA LYS A 354 -11.38 -7.89 -15.24
C LYS A 354 -10.21 -8.86 -15.05
N GLN A 355 -10.23 -9.68 -13.98
CA GLN A 355 -9.21 -10.72 -13.78
C GLN A 355 -9.13 -11.69 -14.96
N GLN A 356 -10.27 -12.12 -15.49
CA GLN A 356 -10.28 -13.02 -16.64
C GLN A 356 -9.65 -12.35 -17.87
N THR A 357 -10.05 -11.12 -18.19
CA THR A 357 -9.48 -10.33 -19.29
C THR A 357 -7.98 -10.12 -19.11
N ASP A 358 -7.54 -9.69 -17.93
CA ASP A 358 -6.12 -9.47 -17.63
C ASP A 358 -5.28 -10.76 -17.78
N ASN A 359 -5.83 -11.92 -17.42
CA ASN A 359 -5.13 -13.20 -17.58
C ASN A 359 -5.00 -13.61 -19.05
N GLU A 360 -6.04 -13.38 -19.85
CA GLU A 360 -6.01 -13.63 -21.29
C GLU A 360 -5.03 -12.69 -21.99
N ASP A 361 -5.04 -11.41 -21.65
CA ASP A 361 -4.15 -10.39 -22.23
C ASP A 361 -2.68 -10.68 -21.93
N ILE A 362 -2.32 -11.01 -20.69
CA ILE A 362 -0.93 -11.36 -20.35
C ILE A 362 -0.46 -12.60 -21.10
N ARG A 363 -1.30 -13.64 -21.15
CA ARG A 363 -0.96 -14.86 -21.92
C ARG A 363 -0.75 -14.54 -23.41
N ASN A 364 -1.66 -13.79 -24.01
CA ASN A 364 -1.59 -13.44 -25.43
C ASN A 364 -0.35 -12.59 -25.70
N THR A 365 -0.06 -11.61 -24.86
CA THR A 365 1.14 -10.77 -24.97
C THR A 365 2.42 -11.59 -24.83
N TYR A 366 2.48 -12.51 -23.84
CA TYR A 366 3.61 -13.41 -23.66
C TYR A 366 3.82 -14.33 -24.87
N ASN A 367 2.75 -14.99 -25.34
CA ASN A 367 2.84 -15.90 -26.49
C ASN A 367 3.23 -15.17 -27.78
N GLN A 368 2.74 -13.93 -27.97
CA GLN A 368 3.18 -13.09 -29.09
C GLN A 368 4.66 -12.73 -28.97
N ALA A 369 5.11 -12.32 -27.77
CA ALA A 369 6.50 -11.97 -27.53
C ALA A 369 7.44 -13.15 -27.78
N ILE A 370 7.07 -14.37 -27.36
CA ILE A 370 7.83 -15.60 -27.64
C ILE A 370 7.92 -15.87 -29.14
N ARG A 371 6.80 -15.80 -29.88
CA ARG A 371 6.80 -16.03 -31.35
C ARG A 371 7.66 -15.00 -32.08
N SER A 372 7.65 -13.75 -31.62
CA SER A 372 8.43 -12.66 -32.22
C SER A 372 9.91 -12.71 -31.82
N LEU A 373 10.27 -13.40 -30.72
CA LEU A 373 11.64 -13.38 -30.19
C LEU A 373 12.65 -13.96 -31.17
N ASP A 374 12.35 -15.11 -31.76
CA ASP A 374 13.24 -15.75 -32.70
C ASP A 374 13.40 -14.93 -34.00
N LEU A 375 12.30 -14.39 -34.53
CA LEU A 375 12.32 -13.50 -35.69
C LEU A 375 13.15 -12.22 -35.43
N ASN A 376 12.96 -11.59 -34.28
CA ASN A 376 13.71 -10.40 -33.94
C ASN A 376 15.20 -10.70 -33.70
N ARG A 377 15.52 -11.86 -33.11
CA ARG A 377 16.90 -12.30 -32.94
C ARG A 377 17.59 -12.53 -34.31
N GLN A 378 16.94 -13.26 -35.19
CA GLN A 378 17.47 -13.51 -36.53
C GLN A 378 17.68 -12.21 -37.32
N ASN A 379 16.68 -11.31 -37.28
CA ASN A 379 16.78 -10.00 -37.93
C ASN A 379 17.93 -9.16 -37.35
N TYR A 380 18.13 -9.14 -36.03
CA TYR A 380 19.26 -8.45 -35.40
C TYR A 380 20.60 -9.04 -35.84
N GLU A 381 20.74 -10.37 -35.86
CA GLU A 381 21.99 -11.02 -36.29
C GLU A 381 22.33 -10.72 -37.76
N LEU A 382 21.33 -10.80 -38.66
CA LEU A 382 21.50 -10.43 -40.06
C LEU A 382 21.88 -8.95 -40.24
N SER A 383 21.19 -8.06 -39.53
CA SER A 383 21.49 -6.63 -39.60
C SER A 383 22.89 -6.30 -39.05
N ARG A 384 23.34 -6.99 -38.01
CA ARG A 384 24.69 -6.87 -37.45
C ARG A 384 25.76 -7.31 -38.47
N GLN A 385 25.55 -8.44 -39.19
CA GLN A 385 26.43 -8.90 -40.27
C GLN A 385 26.46 -7.88 -41.43
N ASN A 386 25.31 -7.34 -41.81
CA ASN A 386 25.20 -6.35 -42.87
C ASN A 386 26.01 -5.07 -42.55
N VAL A 387 26.01 -4.60 -41.30
CA VAL A 387 26.86 -3.45 -40.90
C VAL A 387 28.33 -3.73 -41.11
N GLN A 388 28.81 -4.94 -40.79
CA GLN A 388 30.22 -5.32 -41.01
C GLN A 388 30.56 -5.32 -42.51
N ILE A 389 29.70 -5.90 -43.34
CA ILE A 389 29.87 -5.93 -44.81
C ILE A 389 29.84 -4.48 -45.37
N ALA A 390 28.88 -3.68 -44.94
CA ALA A 390 28.74 -2.28 -45.37
C ALA A 390 29.98 -1.45 -44.99
N LEU A 391 30.56 -1.67 -43.80
CA LEU A 391 31.78 -0.98 -43.36
C LEU A 391 32.98 -1.34 -44.27
N ILE A 392 33.15 -2.62 -44.62
CA ILE A 392 34.19 -3.07 -45.55
C ILE A 392 34.01 -2.42 -46.93
N LYS A 393 32.78 -2.43 -47.48
CA LYS A 393 32.47 -1.80 -48.78
C LYS A 393 32.67 -0.26 -48.75
N TYR A 394 32.32 0.39 -47.65
CA TYR A 394 32.60 1.83 -47.47
C TYR A 394 34.12 2.10 -47.45
N ARG A 395 34.89 1.28 -46.71
CA ARG A 395 36.36 1.38 -46.63
C ARG A 395 37.03 1.20 -48.01
N SER A 396 36.53 0.32 -48.85
CA SER A 396 37.05 0.08 -50.20
C SER A 396 36.53 1.10 -51.26
N GLY A 397 35.67 2.06 -50.87
CA GLY A 397 35.08 3.00 -51.78
C GLY A 397 33.93 2.48 -52.65
N LEU A 398 33.47 1.23 -52.41
CA LEU A 398 32.35 0.62 -53.14
C LEU A 398 30.96 1.12 -52.68
N PHE A 399 30.86 1.60 -51.42
CA PHE A 399 29.65 2.17 -50.86
C PHE A 399 29.84 3.67 -50.63
N ALA A 400 28.83 4.46 -50.97
CA ALA A 400 28.70 5.81 -50.48
C ALA A 400 28.31 5.84 -49.02
N TYR A 401 28.59 6.90 -48.32
CA TYR A 401 28.26 7.08 -46.91
C TYR A 401 26.77 6.83 -46.60
N ASP A 402 25.86 7.38 -47.42
CA ASP A 402 24.42 7.23 -47.23
C ASP A 402 23.98 5.78 -47.23
N GLN A 403 24.60 4.93 -48.08
CA GLN A 403 24.33 3.49 -48.12
C GLN A 403 24.78 2.80 -46.82
N TYR A 404 25.96 3.16 -46.31
CA TYR A 404 26.42 2.64 -45.00
C TYR A 404 25.48 3.09 -43.84
N LEU A 405 25.12 4.39 -43.81
CA LEU A 405 24.27 4.97 -42.77
C LEU A 405 22.89 4.29 -42.72
N ASN A 406 22.28 4.01 -43.86
CA ASN A 406 21.00 3.29 -43.90
C ASN A 406 21.12 1.89 -43.26
N VAL A 407 22.13 1.12 -43.64
CA VAL A 407 22.38 -0.23 -43.06
C VAL A 407 22.65 -0.12 -41.54
N PHE A 408 23.38 0.89 -41.09
CA PHE A 408 23.64 1.12 -39.67
C PHE A 408 22.37 1.46 -38.88
N ASN A 409 21.52 2.34 -39.41
CA ASN A 409 20.25 2.69 -38.78
C ASN A 409 19.26 1.52 -38.75
N GLU A 410 19.22 0.68 -39.79
CA GLU A 410 18.46 -0.57 -39.81
C GLU A 410 18.92 -1.50 -38.70
N ALA A 411 20.22 -1.64 -38.48
CA ALA A 411 20.78 -2.48 -37.43
C ALA A 411 20.47 -1.94 -36.03
N LEU A 412 20.53 -0.63 -35.79
CA LEU A 412 20.11 -0.01 -34.54
C LEU A 412 18.62 -0.27 -34.25
N THR A 413 17.77 -0.19 -35.28
CA THR A 413 16.35 -0.47 -35.15
C THR A 413 16.09 -1.95 -34.82
N ALA A 414 16.75 -2.86 -35.52
CA ALA A 414 16.65 -4.30 -35.25
C ALA A 414 17.15 -4.67 -33.86
N GLN A 415 18.26 -4.06 -33.41
CA GLN A 415 18.81 -4.22 -32.06
C GLN A 415 17.79 -3.80 -30.97
N ASN A 416 17.21 -2.61 -31.12
CA ASN A 416 16.23 -2.10 -30.15
C ASN A 416 14.98 -2.98 -30.08
N ARG A 417 14.48 -3.45 -31.24
CA ARG A 417 13.34 -4.38 -31.30
C ARG A 417 13.65 -5.71 -30.60
N TYR A 418 14.82 -6.28 -30.84
CA TYR A 418 15.25 -7.53 -30.19
C TYR A 418 15.32 -7.36 -28.66
N LEU A 419 16.03 -6.33 -28.16
CA LEU A 419 16.18 -6.09 -26.73
C LEU A 419 14.84 -5.85 -26.02
N ASN A 420 13.97 -5.01 -26.60
CA ASN A 420 12.66 -4.72 -26.04
C ASN A 420 11.77 -5.97 -26.00
N ASN A 421 11.80 -6.78 -27.07
CA ASN A 421 11.04 -8.02 -27.09
C ASN A 421 11.56 -9.04 -26.07
N LEU A 422 12.87 -9.17 -25.93
CA LEU A 422 13.51 -10.04 -24.94
C LEU A 422 13.09 -9.65 -23.51
N SER A 423 13.14 -8.36 -23.20
CA SER A 423 12.68 -7.84 -21.90
C SER A 423 11.20 -8.14 -21.66
N ASN A 424 10.34 -7.93 -22.67
CA ASN A 424 8.91 -8.21 -22.56
C ASN A 424 8.62 -9.71 -22.33
N VAL A 425 9.38 -10.61 -22.95
CA VAL A 425 9.27 -12.06 -22.68
C VAL A 425 9.52 -12.33 -21.20
N PHE A 426 10.63 -11.85 -20.65
CA PHE A 426 10.98 -12.14 -19.26
C PHE A 426 10.07 -11.45 -18.25
N ILE A 427 9.63 -10.22 -18.51
CA ILE A 427 8.65 -9.54 -17.67
C ILE A 427 7.35 -10.34 -17.58
N ASN A 428 6.78 -10.70 -18.73
CA ASN A 428 5.50 -11.42 -18.76
C ASN A 428 5.64 -12.85 -18.24
N GLN A 429 6.77 -13.53 -18.48
CA GLN A 429 7.07 -14.83 -17.88
C GLN A 429 7.07 -14.76 -16.35
N THR A 430 7.78 -13.79 -15.79
CA THR A 430 7.85 -13.59 -14.33
C THR A 430 6.48 -13.25 -13.74
N ILE A 431 5.70 -12.38 -14.42
CA ILE A 431 4.34 -12.05 -13.97
C ILE A 431 3.42 -13.28 -13.99
N LEU A 432 3.52 -14.13 -15.02
CA LEU A 432 2.77 -15.38 -15.08
C LEU A 432 3.17 -16.35 -13.94
N GLN A 433 4.46 -16.44 -13.63
CA GLN A 433 4.95 -17.22 -12.48
C GLN A 433 4.40 -16.70 -11.15
N ILE A 434 4.48 -15.39 -10.91
CA ILE A 434 3.90 -14.74 -9.70
C ILE A 434 2.40 -15.08 -9.59
N ARG A 435 1.64 -14.98 -10.69
CA ARG A 435 0.20 -15.28 -10.71
C ARG A 435 -0.12 -16.77 -10.52
N ASN A 436 0.81 -17.67 -10.83
CA ASN A 436 0.67 -19.10 -10.57
C ASN A 436 1.11 -19.51 -9.16
N GLY A 437 1.60 -18.56 -8.35
CA GLY A 437 2.07 -18.83 -6.99
C GLY A 437 3.45 -19.51 -6.96
N GLN A 438 4.25 -19.32 -7.99
CA GLN A 438 5.61 -19.85 -8.12
C GLN A 438 6.67 -18.79 -7.82
#